data_5dad8246362e1f02a12b7f70af0a2fcf
#
_entry.id   5dad8246362e1f02a12b7f70af0a2fcf
#
_cell.length_a   1.000
_cell.length_b   1.000
_cell.length_c   1.000
_cell.angle_alpha   90.00
_cell.angle_beta   90.00
_cell.angle_gamma   90.00
#
_symmetry.space_group_name_H-M   'P 1'
#
loop_
_entity.id
_entity.type
_entity.pdbx_description
1 polymer ?
#
loop_
_entity_poly.entity_id
_entity_poly.type
_entity_poly.pdbx_seq_one_letter_code
_entity_poly.pdbx_strand_id
1 'polypeptide(L)'
;MKTLYIFSQYRVGERIFPTIPKMRKKSLLDCLFLYQMSSDYSWPGDYDVRDDFLQEYSDYFRDMTSDKTKFNYSEYDLIICDDNRDTPKTKLREIYNQKTGIMIGCYHGAGEKWNNKTFFQNGYKTVWDKTFVMGNSDSLESYCLPIGIPSNDCLNKYTLEQNHILIIVNFLGNRYSPFKVNFDKILFDNLDLIRLQKKYNIPIILKLKSREDERKTQENNLDYIHEVMPKVDYKIIVDTEDNDKLITQSKLVLSAPSTLAYKSIQLGIPTILIKDSGQLGNFGFYKGLVKNNKKLIADKITELEEKPYDEKFIKKNIAGGINFNSTNMMIKQIERVLNDK
;
A
#
# COMPACT_ATOMS: atom_id res chain seq x y z
N MET A 1 -0.17 15.16 -25.80
CA MET A 1 -0.26 13.82 -25.17
C MET A 1 -1.66 13.61 -24.63
N LYS A 2 -2.20 12.41 -24.75
CA LYS A 2 -3.51 12.01 -24.25
C LYS A 2 -3.32 10.80 -23.31
N THR A 3 -3.76 10.90 -22.07
CA THR A 3 -3.55 9.88 -21.04
C THR A 3 -4.89 9.39 -20.49
N LEU A 4 -5.04 8.09 -20.39
CA LEU A 4 -6.17 7.44 -19.73
C LEU A 4 -5.73 6.87 -18.40
N TYR A 5 -6.38 7.27 -17.31
CA TYR A 5 -6.30 6.59 -16.03
C TYR A 5 -7.40 5.52 -15.95
N ILE A 6 -7.02 4.33 -15.50
CA ILE A 6 -7.95 3.24 -15.24
C ILE A 6 -7.87 2.91 -13.76
N PHE A 7 -8.97 3.09 -13.05
CA PHE A 7 -9.09 2.74 -11.64
C PHE A 7 -9.93 1.48 -11.50
N SER A 8 -9.35 0.48 -10.89
CA SER A 8 -9.96 -0.83 -10.63
C SER A 8 -10.42 -0.98 -9.19
N GLN A 9 -9.74 -0.30 -8.27
CA GLN A 9 -10.06 -0.26 -6.85
C GLN A 9 -9.65 1.09 -6.27
N TYR A 10 -10.58 1.79 -5.63
CA TYR A 10 -10.33 3.13 -5.08
C TYR A 10 -9.08 3.17 -4.19
N ARG A 11 -8.99 2.27 -3.20
CA ARG A 11 -7.87 2.23 -2.24
C ARG A 11 -6.52 1.91 -2.87
N VAL A 12 -6.53 1.27 -4.01
CA VAL A 12 -5.29 1.02 -4.78
C VAL A 12 -4.94 2.28 -5.58
N GLY A 13 -5.95 2.93 -6.15
CA GLY A 13 -5.80 4.17 -6.91
C GLY A 13 -5.24 5.34 -6.09
N GLU A 14 -5.61 5.44 -4.81
CA GLU A 14 -5.10 6.49 -3.89
C GLU A 14 -3.58 6.68 -3.95
N ARG A 15 -2.84 5.62 -4.25
CA ARG A 15 -1.37 5.67 -4.32
C ARG A 15 -0.84 6.56 -5.42
N ILE A 16 -1.58 6.69 -6.51
CA ILE A 16 -1.16 7.46 -7.68
C ILE A 16 -1.92 8.77 -7.86
N PHE A 17 -2.95 9.04 -7.04
CA PHE A 17 -3.73 10.28 -7.13
C PHE A 17 -2.85 11.55 -7.11
N PRO A 18 -1.79 11.67 -6.28
CA PRO A 18 -0.93 12.85 -6.29
C PRO A 18 -0.25 13.14 -7.63
N THR A 19 -0.24 12.18 -8.56
CA THR A 19 0.33 12.38 -9.90
C THR A 19 -0.63 13.09 -10.85
N ILE A 20 -1.94 13.05 -10.60
CA ILE A 20 -2.99 13.58 -11.49
C ILE A 20 -2.77 15.07 -11.80
N PRO A 21 -2.62 15.98 -10.81
CA PRO A 21 -2.42 17.41 -11.07
C PRO A 21 -1.15 17.70 -11.89
N LYS A 22 -0.10 16.90 -11.72
CA LYS A 22 1.14 17.05 -12.47
C LYS A 22 1.01 16.55 -13.91
N MET A 23 0.34 15.41 -14.08
CA MET A 23 0.05 14.87 -15.41
C MET A 23 -0.87 15.78 -16.22
N ARG A 24 -1.85 16.42 -15.60
CA ARG A 24 -2.75 17.37 -16.27
C ARG A 24 -2.01 18.54 -16.94
N LYS A 25 -0.88 18.95 -16.37
CA LYS A 25 -0.02 19.99 -16.97
C LYS A 25 0.70 19.54 -18.25
N LYS A 26 0.75 18.24 -18.51
CA LYS A 26 1.49 17.62 -19.61
C LYS A 26 0.60 16.87 -20.60
N SER A 27 -0.62 16.57 -20.21
CA SER A 27 -1.51 15.68 -20.96
C SER A 27 -2.98 16.06 -20.79
N LEU A 28 -3.77 15.76 -21.81
CA LEU A 28 -5.23 15.69 -21.66
C LEU A 28 -5.55 14.38 -20.93
N LEU A 29 -6.30 14.45 -19.83
CA LEU A 29 -6.60 13.30 -19.00
C LEU A 29 -8.06 12.87 -19.16
N ASP A 30 -8.26 11.56 -19.26
CA ASP A 30 -9.55 10.90 -19.15
C ASP A 30 -9.46 9.80 -18.07
N CYS A 31 -10.59 9.41 -17.50
CA CYS A 31 -10.67 8.45 -16.42
C CYS A 31 -11.72 7.37 -16.69
N LEU A 32 -11.33 6.10 -16.50
CA LEU A 32 -12.20 4.94 -16.59
C LEU A 32 -12.25 4.19 -15.26
N PHE A 33 -13.45 4.00 -14.71
CA PHE A 33 -13.68 3.21 -13.50
C PHE A 33 -14.15 1.81 -13.85
N LEU A 34 -13.24 0.82 -13.84
CA LEU A 34 -13.58 -0.56 -14.19
C LEU A 34 -14.35 -1.30 -13.09
N TYR A 35 -14.21 -0.92 -11.86
CA TYR A 35 -14.83 -1.60 -10.73
C TYR A 35 -16.36 -1.48 -10.70
N GLN A 36 -16.95 -0.39 -11.18
CA GLN A 36 -18.39 -0.23 -11.29
C GLN A 36 -19.02 -1.19 -12.29
N MET A 37 -18.21 -1.90 -13.07
CA MET A 37 -18.65 -2.82 -14.12
C MET A 37 -18.62 -4.29 -13.72
N SER A 38 -18.15 -4.62 -12.53
CA SER A 38 -17.96 -6.02 -12.12
C SER A 38 -19.00 -6.45 -11.10
N SER A 39 -20.16 -6.93 -11.57
CA SER A 39 -21.14 -7.67 -10.76
C SER A 39 -20.59 -8.98 -10.15
N ASP A 40 -19.38 -9.38 -10.53
CA ASP A 40 -18.79 -10.68 -10.18
C ASP A 40 -17.84 -10.64 -8.98
N TYR A 41 -17.57 -9.48 -8.41
CA TYR A 41 -16.73 -9.35 -7.20
C TYR A 41 -17.59 -9.12 -5.97
N SER A 42 -17.60 -10.10 -5.11
CA SER A 42 -18.29 -10.11 -3.80
C SER A 42 -17.58 -9.28 -2.72
N TRP A 43 -17.01 -8.14 -3.06
CA TRP A 43 -16.38 -7.23 -2.09
C TRP A 43 -17.20 -5.94 -2.03
N PRO A 44 -18.26 -5.88 -1.21
CA PRO A 44 -19.01 -4.66 -1.02
C PRO A 44 -18.15 -3.59 -0.36
N GLY A 45 -18.36 -2.35 -0.70
CA GLY A 45 -17.76 -1.17 -0.03
C GLY A 45 -16.45 -0.62 -0.61
N ASP A 46 -15.74 -1.35 -1.47
CA ASP A 46 -14.50 -0.84 -2.10
C ASP A 46 -14.70 -0.26 -3.52
N TYR A 47 -15.95 -0.15 -3.98
CA TYR A 47 -16.27 -0.04 -5.40
C TYR A 47 -16.85 1.29 -5.85
N ASP A 48 -17.34 2.09 -4.93
CA ASP A 48 -17.89 3.38 -5.29
C ASP A 48 -16.79 4.44 -5.39
N VAL A 49 -16.88 5.27 -6.42
CA VAL A 49 -16.05 6.49 -6.49
C VAL A 49 -16.46 7.35 -5.30
N ARG A 50 -15.52 7.63 -4.44
CA ARG A 50 -15.80 8.46 -3.27
C ARG A 50 -16.02 9.88 -3.71
N ASP A 51 -16.97 10.54 -3.08
CA ASP A 51 -17.31 11.93 -3.36
C ASP A 51 -16.11 12.85 -3.16
N ASP A 52 -15.25 12.55 -2.19
CA ASP A 52 -14.00 13.27 -1.96
C ASP A 52 -13.03 13.21 -3.17
N PHE A 53 -12.92 12.05 -3.85
CA PHE A 53 -12.13 11.96 -5.08
C PHE A 53 -12.74 12.80 -6.19
N LEU A 54 -14.05 12.72 -6.40
CA LEU A 54 -14.73 13.51 -7.42
C LEU A 54 -14.58 15.00 -7.14
N GLN A 55 -14.75 15.41 -5.88
CA GLN A 55 -14.57 16.79 -5.46
C GLN A 55 -13.14 17.31 -5.68
N GLU A 56 -12.14 16.48 -5.41
CA GLU A 56 -10.73 16.91 -5.49
C GLU A 56 -10.16 16.82 -6.91
N TYR A 57 -10.57 15.80 -7.69
CA TYR A 57 -9.89 15.46 -8.94
C TYR A 57 -10.71 15.61 -10.22
N SER A 58 -12.03 15.80 -10.16
CA SER A 58 -12.89 15.86 -11.37
C SER A 58 -12.42 16.89 -12.38
N ASP A 59 -12.00 18.08 -11.93
CA ASP A 59 -11.58 19.18 -12.80
C ASP A 59 -10.29 18.89 -13.59
N TYR A 60 -9.55 17.84 -13.22
CA TYR A 60 -8.36 17.44 -13.95
C TYR A 60 -8.67 16.57 -15.18
N PHE A 61 -9.85 15.96 -15.23
CA PHE A 61 -10.24 15.07 -16.31
C PHE A 61 -11.21 15.76 -17.29
N ARG A 62 -11.10 15.42 -18.57
CA ARG A 62 -12.07 15.84 -19.58
C ARG A 62 -13.34 14.99 -19.53
N ASP A 63 -13.14 13.70 -19.25
CA ASP A 63 -14.20 12.71 -19.16
C ASP A 63 -13.89 11.70 -18.07
N MET A 64 -14.92 11.33 -17.30
CA MET A 64 -14.87 10.33 -16.25
C MET A 64 -16.08 9.41 -16.41
N THR A 65 -15.85 8.13 -16.61
CA THR A 65 -16.94 7.17 -16.88
C THR A 65 -16.61 5.77 -16.41
N SER A 66 -17.63 4.96 -16.14
CA SER A 66 -17.53 3.51 -15.99
C SER A 66 -17.82 2.74 -17.29
N ASP A 67 -18.27 3.43 -18.33
CA ASP A 67 -18.53 2.82 -19.64
C ASP A 67 -17.25 2.69 -20.47
N LYS A 68 -16.71 1.48 -20.54
CA LYS A 68 -15.50 1.18 -21.30
C LYS A 68 -15.64 1.41 -22.81
N THR A 69 -16.86 1.41 -23.33
CA THR A 69 -17.11 1.58 -24.79
C THR A 69 -16.98 3.04 -25.22
N LYS A 70 -16.97 3.96 -24.27
CA LYS A 70 -16.89 5.40 -24.52
C LYS A 70 -15.54 5.86 -25.07
N PHE A 71 -14.48 5.07 -24.86
CA PHE A 71 -13.13 5.43 -25.23
C PHE A 71 -12.61 4.61 -26.41
N ASN A 72 -12.00 5.31 -27.36
CA ASN A 72 -11.15 4.70 -28.37
C ASN A 72 -9.73 4.58 -27.82
N TYR A 73 -9.32 3.41 -27.39
CA TYR A 73 -8.03 3.18 -26.70
C TYR A 73 -6.83 3.41 -27.61
N SER A 74 -6.99 3.38 -28.92
CA SER A 74 -5.90 3.68 -29.87
C SER A 74 -5.49 5.15 -29.91
N GLU A 75 -6.30 6.05 -29.34
CA GLU A 75 -6.01 7.48 -29.29
C GLU A 75 -5.13 7.90 -28.11
N TYR A 76 -4.88 7.00 -27.16
CA TYR A 76 -4.10 7.33 -25.99
C TYR A 76 -2.62 7.01 -26.17
N ASP A 77 -1.78 8.01 -25.90
CA ASP A 77 -0.33 7.83 -25.87
C ASP A 77 0.10 7.00 -24.66
N LEU A 78 -0.65 7.14 -23.56
CA LEU A 78 -0.38 6.52 -22.26
C LEU A 78 -1.67 6.05 -21.60
N ILE A 79 -1.65 4.83 -21.07
CA ILE A 79 -2.70 4.26 -20.22
C ILE A 79 -2.06 3.85 -18.91
N ILE A 80 -2.56 4.37 -17.79
CA ILE A 80 -2.08 4.04 -16.44
C ILE A 80 -3.20 3.33 -15.70
N CYS A 81 -2.94 2.10 -15.25
CA CYS A 81 -3.87 1.37 -14.42
C CYS A 81 -3.35 1.31 -12.98
N ASP A 82 -4.23 1.51 -12.02
CA ASP A 82 -3.93 1.53 -10.59
C ASP A 82 -3.47 0.18 -10.03
N ASP A 83 -3.80 -0.93 -10.72
CA ASP A 83 -3.48 -2.27 -10.27
C ASP A 83 -2.84 -3.10 -11.40
N ASN A 84 -1.85 -3.91 -11.04
CA ASN A 84 -1.21 -4.86 -11.96
C ASN A 84 -1.62 -6.32 -11.71
N ARG A 85 -2.51 -6.59 -10.75
CA ARG A 85 -2.83 -7.96 -10.37
C ARG A 85 -3.92 -8.59 -11.21
N ASP A 86 -5.14 -8.20 -11.01
CA ASP A 86 -6.24 -9.12 -11.27
C ASP A 86 -7.53 -8.50 -11.72
N THR A 87 -7.55 -7.25 -11.85
CA THR A 87 -8.76 -6.63 -12.34
C THR A 87 -9.12 -7.25 -13.63
N PRO A 88 -10.35 -7.44 -13.92
CA PRO A 88 -10.81 -8.49 -14.82
C PRO A 88 -9.91 -8.58 -16.05
N LYS A 89 -9.02 -9.55 -16.03
CA LYS A 89 -7.95 -9.79 -17.03
C LYS A 89 -8.48 -9.74 -18.45
N THR A 90 -9.72 -10.16 -18.62
CA THR A 90 -10.43 -10.07 -19.90
C THR A 90 -10.63 -8.62 -20.34
N LYS A 91 -11.11 -7.75 -19.45
CA LYS A 91 -11.38 -6.33 -19.79
C LYS A 91 -10.11 -5.55 -20.07
N LEU A 92 -9.07 -5.76 -19.26
CA LEU A 92 -7.78 -5.12 -19.49
C LEU A 92 -7.07 -5.65 -20.73
N ARG A 93 -7.23 -6.93 -21.05
CA ARG A 93 -6.70 -7.51 -22.29
C ARG A 93 -7.38 -6.93 -23.52
N GLU A 94 -8.68 -6.70 -23.49
CA GLU A 94 -9.39 -6.01 -24.56
C GLU A 94 -8.81 -4.61 -24.81
N ILE A 95 -8.60 -3.84 -23.73
CA ILE A 95 -7.97 -2.51 -23.79
C ILE A 95 -6.55 -2.62 -24.35
N TYR A 96 -5.77 -3.57 -23.83
CA TYR A 96 -4.40 -3.80 -24.28
C TYR A 96 -4.32 -4.15 -25.78
N ASN A 97 -5.24 -4.94 -26.29
CA ASN A 97 -5.26 -5.32 -27.70
C ASN A 97 -5.69 -4.17 -28.62
N GLN A 98 -6.39 -3.16 -28.12
CA GLN A 98 -6.87 -2.00 -28.89
C GLN A 98 -5.95 -0.81 -28.81
N LYS A 99 -5.06 -0.75 -27.79
CA LYS A 99 -4.16 0.38 -27.60
C LYS A 99 -3.09 0.46 -28.68
N THR A 100 -2.63 1.65 -28.98
CA THR A 100 -1.41 1.93 -29.74
C THR A 100 -0.31 2.52 -28.86
N GLY A 101 -0.71 3.21 -27.79
CA GLY A 101 0.18 3.81 -26.80
C GLY A 101 0.75 2.80 -25.80
N ILE A 102 1.42 3.31 -24.78
CA ILE A 102 2.03 2.53 -23.71
C ILE A 102 1.02 2.29 -22.61
N MET A 103 0.94 1.07 -22.08
CA MET A 103 0.11 0.71 -20.95
C MET A 103 0.98 0.31 -19.75
N ILE A 104 0.79 1.01 -18.61
CA ILE A 104 1.56 0.81 -17.38
C ILE A 104 0.61 0.38 -16.26
N GLY A 105 0.92 -0.74 -15.62
CA GLY A 105 0.22 -1.18 -14.40
C GLY A 105 0.96 -0.71 -13.15
N CYS A 106 0.23 -0.41 -12.08
CA CYS A 106 0.81 -0.11 -10.78
C CYS A 106 0.84 -1.34 -9.87
N TYR A 107 1.78 -1.42 -8.95
CA TYR A 107 1.83 -2.49 -7.96
C TYR A 107 0.58 -2.48 -7.05
N HIS A 108 0.04 -3.66 -6.74
CA HIS A 108 -1.15 -3.79 -5.92
C HIS A 108 -0.91 -3.48 -4.44
N GLY A 109 0.18 -3.93 -3.88
CA GLY A 109 0.48 -3.79 -2.46
C GLY A 109 1.97 -3.84 -2.13
N ALA A 110 2.26 -3.47 -0.90
CA ALA A 110 3.62 -3.43 -0.38
C ALA A 110 4.33 -4.79 -0.32
N GLY A 111 3.59 -5.88 -0.45
CA GLY A 111 4.13 -7.24 -0.45
C GLY A 111 4.51 -7.77 -1.81
N GLU A 112 4.28 -7.03 -2.86
CA GLU A 112 4.65 -7.45 -4.20
C GLU A 112 6.11 -7.17 -4.46
N LYS A 113 6.83 -8.27 -4.65
CA LYS A 113 8.23 -8.18 -5.01
C LYS A 113 8.43 -7.52 -6.35
N TRP A 114 9.49 -6.78 -6.34
CA TRP A 114 10.23 -6.17 -7.43
C TRP A 114 10.56 -7.14 -8.56
N ASN A 115 10.53 -8.42 -8.32
CA ASN A 115 10.95 -9.48 -9.22
C ASN A 115 9.82 -10.48 -9.36
N ASN A 116 8.76 -10.10 -10.01
CA ASN A 116 7.62 -10.98 -10.16
C ASN A 116 7.76 -11.94 -11.36
N LYS A 117 8.87 -12.68 -11.42
CA LYS A 117 8.94 -13.86 -12.28
C LYS A 117 7.73 -14.77 -12.06
N THR A 118 7.29 -14.92 -10.81
CA THR A 118 6.16 -15.77 -10.46
C THR A 118 4.82 -15.23 -10.98
N PHE A 119 4.63 -13.94 -10.97
CA PHE A 119 3.40 -13.31 -11.47
C PHE A 119 3.27 -13.46 -12.98
N PHE A 120 4.37 -13.30 -13.71
CA PHE A 120 4.41 -13.47 -15.16
C PHE A 120 4.57 -14.93 -15.60
N GLN A 121 5.14 -15.82 -14.78
CA GLN A 121 5.30 -17.24 -15.09
C GLN A 121 4.02 -18.05 -15.00
N ASN A 122 3.04 -17.63 -14.18
CA ASN A 122 1.77 -18.34 -14.01
C ASN A 122 0.72 -18.04 -15.09
N GLY A 123 1.14 -17.72 -16.31
CA GLY A 123 0.24 -17.52 -17.45
C GLY A 123 -0.41 -16.14 -17.52
N TYR A 124 -0.06 -15.24 -16.61
CA TYR A 124 -0.46 -13.82 -16.65
C TYR A 124 0.39 -13.03 -17.64
N LYS A 125 0.60 -13.57 -18.81
CA LYS A 125 1.32 -12.90 -19.88
C LYS A 125 0.64 -11.58 -20.19
N THR A 126 1.25 -10.53 -19.67
CA THR A 126 1.36 -9.19 -20.21
C THR A 126 0.12 -8.55 -20.79
N VAL A 127 -0.63 -7.89 -19.93
CA VAL A 127 -1.48 -6.77 -20.33
C VAL A 127 -0.79 -5.42 -20.02
N TRP A 128 0.53 -5.43 -19.76
CA TRP A 128 1.33 -4.23 -19.44
C TRP A 128 2.58 -4.20 -20.28
N ASP A 129 2.92 -3.03 -20.81
CA ASP A 129 4.24 -2.82 -21.42
C ASP A 129 5.28 -2.58 -20.34
N LYS A 130 4.89 -1.89 -19.26
CA LYS A 130 5.70 -1.60 -18.09
C LYS A 130 4.88 -1.76 -16.81
N THR A 131 5.56 -1.85 -15.67
CA THR A 131 4.91 -1.84 -14.36
C THR A 131 5.64 -0.92 -13.41
N PHE A 132 4.90 -0.09 -12.69
CA PHE A 132 5.43 0.66 -11.57
C PHE A 132 5.68 -0.26 -10.39
N VAL A 133 6.81 -0.04 -9.71
CA VAL A 133 7.20 -0.78 -8.51
C VAL A 133 7.65 0.17 -7.40
N MET A 134 7.52 -0.27 -6.16
CA MET A 134 7.74 0.59 -5.00
C MET A 134 9.21 0.91 -4.76
N GLY A 135 10.10 -0.05 -4.93
CA GLY A 135 11.52 0.10 -4.60
C GLY A 135 12.44 0.02 -5.81
N ASN A 136 13.73 0.25 -5.54
CA ASN A 136 14.79 0.15 -6.50
C ASN A 136 15.73 -0.99 -6.11
N SER A 137 15.79 -2.04 -6.91
CA SER A 137 16.67 -3.20 -6.70
C SER A 137 17.60 -3.35 -7.88
N ASP A 138 18.83 -3.74 -7.63
CA ASP A 138 19.84 -4.02 -8.66
C ASP A 138 19.43 -5.17 -9.62
N SER A 139 18.38 -5.92 -9.24
CA SER A 139 17.82 -7.04 -10.01
C SER A 139 16.47 -6.74 -10.63
N LEU A 140 16.11 -5.45 -10.81
CA LEU A 140 14.85 -5.09 -11.47
C LEU A 140 14.88 -5.50 -12.94
N GLU A 141 13.82 -6.15 -13.38
CA GLU A 141 13.60 -6.41 -14.80
C GLU A 141 13.39 -5.08 -15.56
N SER A 142 13.76 -5.05 -16.83
CA SER A 142 13.74 -3.83 -17.66
C SER A 142 12.34 -3.21 -17.86
N TYR A 143 11.28 -3.98 -17.59
CA TYR A 143 9.90 -3.49 -17.63
C TYR A 143 9.44 -2.89 -16.31
N CYS A 144 10.22 -3.00 -15.22
CA CYS A 144 9.90 -2.43 -13.92
C CYS A 144 10.39 -0.99 -13.81
N LEU A 145 9.51 -0.11 -13.36
CA LEU A 145 9.77 1.32 -13.17
C LEU A 145 9.67 1.66 -11.68
N PRO A 146 10.80 1.90 -10.98
CA PRO A 146 10.77 2.24 -9.57
C PRO A 146 10.24 3.64 -9.37
N ILE A 147 9.16 3.77 -8.56
CA ILE A 147 8.50 5.06 -8.30
C ILE A 147 8.33 5.38 -6.81
N GLY A 148 8.48 4.42 -5.91
CA GLY A 148 8.14 4.62 -4.51
C GLY A 148 6.64 4.56 -4.25
N ILE A 149 6.17 5.36 -3.31
CA ILE A 149 4.77 5.43 -2.89
C ILE A 149 4.31 6.90 -3.01
N PRO A 150 3.74 7.32 -4.14
CA PRO A 150 3.34 8.73 -4.35
C PRO A 150 2.40 9.27 -3.28
N SER A 151 1.46 8.48 -2.76
CA SER A 151 0.57 8.90 -1.68
C SER A 151 1.29 9.20 -0.36
N ASN A 152 2.53 8.76 -0.19
CA ASN A 152 3.31 9.09 1.00
C ASN A 152 4.02 10.46 0.90
N ASP A 153 4.04 11.08 -0.26
CA ASP A 153 4.74 12.37 -0.42
C ASP A 153 4.14 13.48 0.45
N CYS A 154 2.87 13.35 0.87
CA CYS A 154 2.24 14.27 1.81
C CYS A 154 2.79 14.16 3.25
N LEU A 155 3.50 13.10 3.58
CA LEU A 155 4.02 12.88 4.94
C LEU A 155 5.10 13.88 5.35
N ASN A 156 5.76 14.50 4.40
CA ASN A 156 6.80 15.52 4.65
C ASN A 156 6.29 16.77 5.38
N LYS A 157 4.98 16.99 5.40
CA LYS A 157 4.36 18.13 6.10
C LYS A 157 4.09 17.89 7.59
N TYR A 158 4.21 16.64 8.05
CA TYR A 158 3.92 16.30 9.43
C TYR A 158 5.19 16.36 10.29
N THR A 159 5.00 16.75 11.55
CA THR A 159 6.04 16.67 12.59
C THR A 159 5.88 15.37 13.38
N LEU A 160 6.99 14.70 13.71
CA LEU A 160 6.96 13.50 14.53
C LEU A 160 6.77 13.86 15.99
N GLU A 161 5.74 13.31 16.64
CA GLU A 161 5.37 13.68 18.02
C GLU A 161 5.69 12.59 19.08
N GLN A 162 5.76 11.33 18.69
CA GLN A 162 6.11 10.18 19.53
C GLN A 162 5.20 9.96 20.76
N ASN A 163 3.89 10.14 20.59
CA ASN A 163 2.91 10.17 21.68
C ASN A 163 2.37 8.79 22.08
N HIS A 164 2.54 7.75 21.25
CA HIS A 164 1.99 6.42 21.50
C HIS A 164 2.77 5.30 20.80
N ILE A 165 2.50 4.07 21.21
CA ILE A 165 2.91 2.86 20.49
C ILE A 165 1.73 2.47 19.59
N LEU A 166 1.96 2.34 18.29
CA LEU A 166 0.94 1.91 17.33
C LEU A 166 1.08 0.43 17.01
N ILE A 167 -0.01 -0.31 17.19
CA ILE A 167 -0.11 -1.71 16.78
C ILE A 167 -1.14 -1.80 15.65
N ILE A 168 -0.70 -2.22 14.48
CA ILE A 168 -1.56 -2.36 13.30
C ILE A 168 -2.03 -3.79 13.20
N VAL A 169 -3.33 -3.98 13.36
CA VAL A 169 -4.01 -5.28 13.42
C VAL A 169 -4.85 -5.49 12.17
N ASN A 170 -4.54 -6.54 11.40
CA ASN A 170 -5.23 -6.79 10.14
C ASN A 170 -6.22 -7.97 10.17
N PHE A 171 -5.89 -9.10 10.82
CA PHE A 171 -6.58 -10.36 10.64
C PHE A 171 -6.81 -11.17 11.92
N LEU A 172 -6.93 -10.55 13.08
CA LEU A 172 -7.26 -11.24 14.32
C LEU A 172 -8.57 -12.03 14.18
N GLY A 173 -8.55 -13.30 14.59
CA GLY A 173 -9.74 -14.15 14.56
C GLY A 173 -10.24 -14.57 13.19
N ASN A 174 -9.65 -14.11 12.10
CA ASN A 174 -10.12 -14.44 10.75
C ASN A 174 -9.70 -15.85 10.31
N ARG A 175 -10.68 -16.78 10.28
CA ARG A 175 -10.48 -18.14 9.76
C ARG A 175 -10.21 -18.21 8.25
N TYR A 176 -10.47 -17.13 7.54
CA TYR A 176 -10.36 -17.03 6.07
C TYR A 176 -9.11 -16.29 5.60
N SER A 177 -8.10 -16.12 6.45
CA SER A 177 -6.83 -15.58 5.98
C SER A 177 -6.33 -16.44 4.81
N PRO A 178 -6.14 -15.88 3.62
CA PRO A 178 -5.65 -16.62 2.46
C PRO A 178 -4.27 -17.24 2.72
N PHE A 179 -3.60 -16.82 3.77
CA PHE A 179 -2.27 -17.28 4.17
C PHE A 179 -2.28 -18.38 5.23
N LYS A 180 -3.46 -18.88 5.63
CA LYS A 180 -3.63 -19.93 6.67
C LYS A 180 -3.02 -19.59 8.04
N VAL A 181 -2.52 -18.39 8.24
CA VAL A 181 -1.86 -17.92 9.46
C VAL A 181 -2.46 -16.59 9.87
N ASN A 182 -2.85 -16.49 11.12
CA ASN A 182 -3.30 -15.25 11.73
C ASN A 182 -2.09 -14.48 12.28
N PHE A 183 -1.52 -13.61 11.47
CA PHE A 183 -0.33 -12.83 11.85
C PHE A 183 -0.58 -11.93 13.06
N ASP A 184 -1.76 -11.39 13.16
CA ASP A 184 -2.09 -10.46 14.26
C ASP A 184 -2.23 -11.21 15.57
N LYS A 185 -2.75 -12.44 15.55
CA LYS A 185 -2.73 -13.32 16.72
C LYS A 185 -1.30 -13.63 17.17
N ILE A 186 -0.41 -13.94 16.24
CA ILE A 186 1.00 -14.17 16.52
C ILE A 186 1.65 -12.92 17.12
N LEU A 187 1.33 -11.73 16.59
CA LEU A 187 1.80 -10.46 17.12
C LEU A 187 1.43 -10.31 18.60
N PHE A 188 0.15 -10.50 18.93
CA PHE A 188 -0.34 -10.34 20.31
C PHE A 188 0.18 -11.42 21.27
N ASP A 189 0.19 -12.68 20.86
CA ASP A 189 0.69 -13.78 21.68
C ASP A 189 2.16 -13.62 22.06
N ASN A 190 2.92 -12.86 21.29
CA ASN A 190 4.36 -12.70 21.47
C ASN A 190 4.80 -11.32 21.95
N LEU A 191 3.88 -10.37 22.10
CA LEU A 191 4.19 -9.06 22.65
C LEU A 191 4.08 -9.04 24.18
N ASP A 192 5.12 -8.56 24.86
CA ASP A 192 5.05 -8.16 26.25
C ASP A 192 4.60 -6.69 26.33
N LEU A 193 3.31 -6.47 26.18
CA LEU A 193 2.70 -5.14 26.13
C LEU A 193 2.87 -4.36 27.43
N ILE A 194 2.84 -5.06 28.58
CA ILE A 194 3.06 -4.43 29.90
C ILE A 194 4.47 -3.88 29.98
N ARG A 195 5.46 -4.65 29.52
CA ARG A 195 6.86 -4.22 29.51
C ARG A 195 7.08 -3.03 28.58
N LEU A 196 6.47 -3.06 27.38
CA LEU A 196 6.54 -1.97 26.42
C LEU A 196 5.92 -0.69 26.98
N GLN A 197 4.73 -0.76 27.57
CA GLN A 197 4.09 0.39 28.16
C GLN A 197 4.90 0.95 29.34
N LYS A 198 5.42 0.10 30.22
CA LYS A 198 6.31 0.53 31.31
C LYS A 198 7.60 1.17 30.81
N LYS A 199 8.19 0.64 29.74
CA LYS A 199 9.43 1.19 29.16
C LYS A 199 9.25 2.61 28.64
N TYR A 200 8.15 2.87 27.93
CA TYR A 200 7.96 4.16 27.26
C TYR A 200 7.06 5.13 28.02
N ASN A 201 6.27 4.64 28.95
CA ASN A 201 5.28 5.41 29.71
C ASN A 201 4.31 6.21 28.82
N ILE A 202 3.87 5.60 27.73
CA ILE A 202 2.92 6.16 26.75
C ILE A 202 1.82 5.14 26.44
N PRO A 203 0.62 5.58 25.98
CA PRO A 203 -0.48 4.68 25.66
C PRO A 203 -0.16 3.80 24.45
N ILE A 204 -0.89 2.69 24.35
CA ILE A 204 -0.89 1.80 23.21
C ILE A 204 -2.14 2.10 22.38
N ILE A 205 -1.98 2.28 21.08
CA ILE A 205 -3.08 2.40 20.13
C ILE A 205 -3.14 1.17 19.25
N LEU A 206 -4.29 0.54 19.23
CA LEU A 206 -4.60 -0.60 18.36
C LEU A 206 -5.39 -0.08 17.17
N LYS A 207 -4.79 -0.11 15.99
CA LYS A 207 -5.47 0.24 14.73
C LYS A 207 -5.99 -1.03 14.08
N LEU A 208 -7.29 -1.22 14.12
CA LEU A 208 -7.97 -2.31 13.43
C LEU A 208 -8.23 -1.93 11.98
N LYS A 209 -8.31 -2.93 11.11
CA LYS A 209 -8.73 -2.75 9.74
C LYS A 209 -10.24 -2.54 9.69
N SER A 210 -10.66 -1.45 9.09
CA SER A 210 -12.07 -1.16 8.84
C SER A 210 -12.50 -1.82 7.52
N ARG A 211 -13.47 -2.74 7.60
CA ARG A 211 -14.25 -3.23 6.47
C ARG A 211 -15.65 -3.52 6.96
N GLU A 212 -16.66 -3.01 6.28
CA GLU A 212 -18.06 -3.24 6.65
C GLU A 212 -18.48 -4.71 6.58
N ASP A 213 -17.92 -5.45 5.63
CA ASP A 213 -18.15 -6.89 5.46
C ASP A 213 -17.43 -7.76 6.52
N GLU A 214 -16.58 -7.16 7.33
CA GLU A 214 -15.81 -7.84 8.38
C GLU A 214 -16.34 -7.56 9.80
N ARG A 215 -17.56 -7.05 9.99
CA ARG A 215 -18.13 -6.75 11.33
C ARG A 215 -17.97 -7.91 12.31
N LYS A 216 -18.32 -9.12 11.89
CA LYS A 216 -18.17 -10.32 12.71
C LYS A 216 -16.71 -10.63 13.04
N THR A 217 -15.80 -10.32 12.14
CA THR A 217 -14.35 -10.43 12.34
C THR A 217 -13.85 -9.36 13.32
N GLN A 218 -14.43 -8.17 13.28
CA GLN A 218 -14.10 -7.09 14.22
C GLN A 218 -14.56 -7.42 15.64
N GLU A 219 -15.77 -7.95 15.81
CA GLU A 219 -16.28 -8.42 17.12
C GLU A 219 -15.35 -9.49 17.72
N ASN A 220 -14.98 -10.50 16.94
CA ASN A 220 -14.04 -11.53 17.38
C ASN A 220 -12.64 -10.96 17.70
N ASN A 221 -12.22 -9.92 16.98
CA ASN A 221 -10.95 -9.24 17.24
C ASN A 221 -11.00 -8.47 18.56
N LEU A 222 -12.11 -7.78 18.84
CA LEU A 222 -12.30 -7.02 20.07
C LEU A 222 -12.29 -7.96 21.28
N ASP A 223 -13.03 -9.06 21.23
CA ASP A 223 -13.06 -10.06 22.30
C ASP A 223 -11.66 -10.60 22.60
N TYR A 224 -10.92 -10.98 21.56
CA TYR A 224 -9.55 -11.45 21.71
C TYR A 224 -8.61 -10.38 22.30
N ILE A 225 -8.72 -9.13 21.84
CA ILE A 225 -7.92 -8.02 22.36
C ILE A 225 -8.23 -7.80 23.85
N HIS A 226 -9.50 -7.80 24.26
CA HIS A 226 -9.89 -7.64 25.65
C HIS A 226 -9.37 -8.79 26.53
N GLU A 227 -9.29 -10.00 26.00
CA GLU A 227 -8.70 -11.15 26.70
C GLU A 227 -7.19 -10.99 26.92
N VAL A 228 -6.44 -10.57 25.88
CA VAL A 228 -4.96 -10.55 25.95
C VAL A 228 -4.38 -9.26 26.55
N MET A 229 -5.15 -8.18 26.65
CA MET A 229 -4.68 -6.87 27.10
C MET A 229 -5.32 -6.33 28.39
N PRO A 230 -5.61 -7.12 29.41
CA PRO A 230 -6.44 -6.65 30.53
C PRO A 230 -5.77 -5.64 31.46
N LYS A 231 -4.46 -5.41 31.35
CA LYS A 231 -3.66 -4.64 32.36
C LYS A 231 -2.81 -3.53 31.76
N VAL A 232 -3.10 -3.09 30.54
CA VAL A 232 -2.39 -1.99 29.88
C VAL A 232 -3.36 -0.87 29.52
N ASP A 233 -2.88 0.36 29.52
CA ASP A 233 -3.63 1.49 28.99
C ASP A 233 -3.58 1.45 27.46
N TYR A 234 -4.74 1.22 26.83
CA TYR A 234 -4.84 1.15 25.38
C TYR A 234 -6.12 1.77 24.86
N LYS A 235 -6.04 2.23 23.62
CA LYS A 235 -7.18 2.71 22.85
C LYS A 235 -7.31 1.91 21.55
N ILE A 236 -8.52 1.54 21.19
CA ILE A 236 -8.83 0.91 19.92
C ILE A 236 -9.36 1.95 18.93
N ILE A 237 -8.79 1.95 17.74
CA ILE A 237 -9.25 2.75 16.61
C ILE A 237 -9.62 1.77 15.49
N VAL A 238 -10.91 1.72 15.14
CA VAL A 238 -11.41 0.84 14.07
C VAL A 238 -11.31 1.53 12.73
N ASP A 239 -11.74 2.78 12.68
CA ASP A 239 -11.63 3.61 11.49
C ASP A 239 -11.00 4.95 11.86
N THR A 240 -10.21 5.49 10.96
CA THR A 240 -9.65 6.83 11.10
C THR A 240 -9.50 7.45 9.72
N GLU A 241 -9.97 8.67 9.61
CA GLU A 241 -9.83 9.48 8.42
C GLU A 241 -8.36 9.91 8.21
N ASP A 242 -7.57 10.01 9.29
CA ASP A 242 -6.18 10.47 9.24
C ASP A 242 -5.19 9.41 9.75
N ASN A 243 -4.96 8.39 8.94
CA ASN A 243 -3.92 7.39 9.19
C ASN A 243 -2.51 8.00 9.22
N ASP A 244 -2.28 9.09 8.49
CA ASP A 244 -0.98 9.72 8.40
C ASP A 244 -0.63 10.42 9.71
N LYS A 245 -1.58 11.13 10.29
CA LYS A 245 -1.44 11.72 11.63
C LYS A 245 -1.20 10.65 12.69
N LEU A 246 -1.96 9.56 12.66
CA LEU A 246 -1.79 8.46 13.60
C LEU A 246 -0.37 7.87 13.54
N ILE A 247 0.18 7.69 12.34
CA ILE A 247 1.53 7.16 12.17
C ILE A 247 2.58 8.18 12.61
N THR A 248 2.46 9.45 12.21
CA THR A 248 3.46 10.48 12.55
C THR A 248 3.53 10.79 14.03
N GLN A 249 2.49 10.49 14.78
CA GLN A 249 2.46 10.58 16.24
C GLN A 249 3.01 9.33 16.96
N SER A 250 3.44 8.31 16.22
CA SER A 250 3.90 7.05 16.81
C SER A 250 5.38 7.11 17.21
N LYS A 251 5.70 6.60 18.40
CA LYS A 251 7.07 6.34 18.89
C LYS A 251 7.64 5.05 18.31
N LEU A 252 6.79 4.04 18.20
CA LEU A 252 7.09 2.70 17.74
C LEU A 252 5.88 2.14 17.00
N VAL A 253 6.11 1.44 15.90
CA VAL A 253 5.05 0.74 15.15
C VAL A 253 5.32 -0.76 15.15
N LEU A 254 4.33 -1.54 15.57
CA LEU A 254 4.34 -2.99 15.56
C LEU A 254 3.23 -3.46 14.61
N SER A 255 3.55 -4.29 13.65
CA SER A 255 2.56 -4.67 12.64
C SER A 255 2.82 -6.06 12.06
N ALA A 256 1.77 -6.77 11.75
CA ALA A 256 1.80 -7.69 10.63
C ALA A 256 2.06 -6.92 9.33
N PRO A 257 2.48 -7.58 8.24
CA PRO A 257 2.77 -6.87 7.00
C PRO A 257 1.58 -6.01 6.53
N SER A 258 1.79 -4.70 6.49
CA SER A 258 0.78 -3.71 6.12
C SER A 258 1.40 -2.58 5.31
N THR A 259 0.63 -1.97 4.40
CA THR A 259 1.06 -0.77 3.67
C THR A 259 1.31 0.42 4.61
N LEU A 260 0.57 0.51 5.71
CA LEU A 260 0.78 1.56 6.72
C LEU A 260 2.15 1.48 7.40
N ALA A 261 2.68 0.27 7.59
CA ALA A 261 4.01 0.09 8.16
C ALA A 261 5.13 0.66 7.27
N TYR A 262 4.90 0.78 5.98
CA TYR A 262 5.90 1.41 5.09
C TYR A 262 5.94 2.93 5.24
N LYS A 263 4.82 3.55 5.59
CA LYS A 263 4.78 4.97 5.92
C LYS A 263 5.67 5.26 7.13
N SER A 264 5.55 4.45 8.18
CA SER A 264 6.38 4.62 9.39
C SER A 264 7.86 4.36 9.13
N ILE A 265 8.21 3.36 8.33
CA ILE A 265 9.60 3.09 7.91
C ILE A 265 10.17 4.29 7.14
N GLN A 266 9.40 4.84 6.20
CA GLN A 266 9.83 5.98 5.39
C GLN A 266 10.05 7.25 6.24
N LEU A 267 9.29 7.41 7.32
CA LEU A 267 9.46 8.48 8.31
C LEU A 267 10.63 8.26 9.29
N GLY A 268 11.31 7.10 9.21
CA GLY A 268 12.36 6.74 10.14
C GLY A 268 11.86 6.30 11.52
N ILE A 269 10.55 6.05 11.68
CA ILE A 269 9.97 5.57 12.93
C ILE A 269 10.38 4.09 13.12
N PRO A 270 10.88 3.69 14.31
CA PRO A 270 11.13 2.29 14.61
C PRO A 270 9.91 1.43 14.31
N THR A 271 10.02 0.53 13.36
CA THR A 271 8.89 -0.26 12.86
C THR A 271 9.27 -1.74 12.81
N ILE A 272 8.48 -2.57 13.48
CA ILE A 272 8.67 -4.02 13.46
C ILE A 272 7.56 -4.66 12.67
N LEU A 273 7.96 -5.42 11.67
CA LEU A 273 7.08 -6.32 10.93
C LEU A 273 7.27 -7.74 11.47
N ILE A 274 6.21 -8.33 12.01
CA ILE A 274 6.26 -9.67 12.58
C ILE A 274 5.85 -10.68 11.52
N LYS A 275 6.73 -11.66 11.29
CA LYS A 275 6.57 -12.72 10.29
C LYS A 275 6.43 -14.08 10.92
N ASP A 276 5.51 -14.86 10.44
CA ASP A 276 5.57 -16.31 10.61
C ASP A 276 6.51 -16.97 9.60
N SER A 277 7.17 -18.04 10.04
CA SER A 277 8.39 -18.61 9.44
C SER A 277 8.23 -19.22 8.05
N GLY A 278 7.05 -19.23 7.45
CA GLY A 278 6.81 -20.04 6.26
C GLY A 278 6.39 -19.33 4.98
N GLN A 279 5.72 -18.21 5.02
CA GLN A 279 4.86 -17.84 3.90
C GLN A 279 5.15 -16.53 3.17
N LEU A 280 6.01 -15.67 3.69
CA LEU A 280 6.25 -14.37 3.07
C LEU A 280 7.66 -14.26 2.50
N GLY A 281 8.04 -15.19 1.65
CA GLY A 281 9.38 -15.26 1.02
C GLY A 281 9.83 -14.00 0.31
N ASN A 282 9.02 -12.93 0.30
CA ASN A 282 9.17 -11.90 -0.69
C ASN A 282 9.05 -10.45 -0.25
N PHE A 283 8.97 -10.18 1.04
CA PHE A 283 8.99 -8.80 1.53
C PHE A 283 10.45 -8.34 1.73
N GLY A 284 10.92 -7.40 0.92
CA GLY A 284 12.31 -6.93 0.93
C GLY A 284 12.73 -6.04 2.11
N PHE A 285 11.84 -5.78 3.06
CA PHE A 285 11.99 -4.77 4.12
C PHE A 285 12.40 -5.30 5.47
N TYR A 286 13.36 -6.20 5.56
CA TYR A 286 13.42 -7.09 6.70
C TYR A 286 14.44 -6.80 7.79
N LYS A 287 14.93 -5.58 7.93
CA LYS A 287 15.67 -5.24 9.15
C LYS A 287 14.79 -5.34 10.41
N GLY A 288 13.50 -5.02 10.28
CA GLY A 288 12.52 -5.11 11.36
C GLY A 288 11.73 -6.40 11.40
N LEU A 289 12.08 -7.42 10.62
CA LEU A 289 11.36 -8.66 10.59
C LEU A 289 11.86 -9.61 11.68
N VAL A 290 10.97 -9.96 12.54
CA VAL A 290 11.27 -10.86 13.65
C VAL A 290 10.45 -12.12 13.50
N LYS A 291 11.09 -13.28 13.63
CA LYS A 291 10.41 -14.54 13.86
C LYS A 291 9.61 -14.43 15.16
N ASN A 292 8.52 -15.16 15.23
CA ASN A 292 7.62 -15.27 16.37
C ASN A 292 8.37 -15.66 17.68
N ASN A 293 9.07 -14.70 18.31
CA ASN A 293 9.82 -14.90 19.53
C ASN A 293 9.89 -13.60 20.33
N LYS A 294 9.36 -13.58 21.56
CA LYS A 294 9.33 -12.41 22.46
C LYS A 294 10.69 -11.75 22.64
N LYS A 295 11.74 -12.55 22.82
CA LYS A 295 13.09 -12.04 23.04
C LYS A 295 13.60 -11.33 21.80
N LEU A 296 13.44 -11.95 20.62
CA LEU A 296 13.87 -11.36 19.34
C LEU A 296 13.14 -10.05 19.03
N ILE A 297 11.87 -9.94 19.41
CA ILE A 297 11.11 -8.69 19.23
C ILE A 297 11.67 -7.59 20.12
N ALA A 298 11.93 -7.89 21.39
CA ALA A 298 12.49 -6.92 22.32
C ALA A 298 13.91 -6.46 21.91
N ASP A 299 14.76 -7.40 21.51
CA ASP A 299 16.11 -7.11 21.03
C ASP A 299 16.05 -6.23 19.75
N LYS A 300 15.09 -6.52 18.84
CA LYS A 300 14.92 -5.76 17.62
C LYS A 300 14.38 -4.35 17.86
N ILE A 301 13.49 -4.17 18.82
CA ILE A 301 13.05 -2.83 19.24
C ILE A 301 14.26 -2.01 19.68
N THR A 302 15.10 -2.57 20.54
CA THR A 302 16.31 -1.91 21.03
C THR A 302 17.27 -1.57 19.88
N GLU A 303 17.52 -2.51 18.98
CA GLU A 303 18.36 -2.29 17.79
C GLU A 303 17.86 -1.12 16.93
N LEU A 304 16.54 -1.07 16.67
CA LEU A 304 15.95 -0.03 15.82
C LEU A 304 15.88 1.34 16.50
N GLU A 305 15.85 1.40 17.84
CA GLU A 305 15.96 2.65 18.57
C GLU A 305 17.38 3.24 18.51
N GLU A 306 18.39 2.37 18.56
CA GLU A 306 19.79 2.77 18.45
C GLU A 306 20.20 3.08 17.00
N LYS A 307 19.69 2.28 16.07
CA LYS A 307 19.97 2.38 14.63
C LYS A 307 18.69 2.29 13.81
N PRO A 308 17.97 3.40 13.67
CA PRO A 308 16.79 3.43 12.81
C PRO A 308 17.16 3.13 11.36
N TYR A 309 16.14 2.95 10.52
CA TYR A 309 16.34 2.70 9.09
C TYR A 309 17.14 3.84 8.45
N ASP A 310 18.29 3.52 7.87
CA ASP A 310 19.11 4.50 7.15
C ASP A 310 18.50 4.88 5.79
N GLU A 311 18.88 6.05 5.29
CA GLU A 311 18.38 6.58 4.02
C GLU A 311 18.65 5.64 2.85
N LYS A 312 19.81 4.95 2.82
CA LYS A 312 20.16 4.02 1.77
C LYS A 312 19.21 2.82 1.76
N PHE A 313 18.87 2.31 2.94
CA PHE A 313 17.90 1.24 3.08
C PHE A 313 16.51 1.68 2.61
N ILE A 314 16.07 2.88 3.02
CA ILE A 314 14.77 3.42 2.63
C ILE A 314 14.72 3.63 1.12
N LYS A 315 15.71 4.28 0.50
CA LYS A 315 15.77 4.51 -0.95
C LYS A 315 15.78 3.21 -1.77
N LYS A 316 16.44 2.18 -1.28
CA LYS A 316 16.44 0.87 -1.94
C LYS A 316 15.04 0.24 -1.95
N ASN A 317 14.29 0.44 -0.92
CA ASN A 317 13.00 -0.22 -0.71
C ASN A 317 11.79 0.66 -1.09
N ILE A 318 11.94 1.97 -1.00
CA ILE A 318 10.94 2.97 -1.43
C ILE A 318 11.68 4.00 -2.27
N ALA A 319 11.49 3.99 -3.57
CA ALA A 319 12.30 4.76 -4.51
C ALA A 319 12.30 6.28 -4.24
N GLY A 320 11.22 6.87 -3.74
CA GLY A 320 11.16 8.27 -3.31
C GLY A 320 11.96 8.59 -2.05
N GLY A 321 12.35 7.54 -1.29
CA GLY A 321 13.16 7.68 -0.08
C GLY A 321 12.56 8.61 0.97
N ILE A 322 13.39 9.09 1.88
CA ILE A 322 13.02 10.06 2.92
C ILE A 322 12.67 11.45 2.38
N ASN A 323 12.98 11.72 1.13
CA ASN A 323 12.68 13.01 0.49
C ASN A 323 11.24 13.11 0.00
N PHE A 324 10.44 12.06 0.16
CA PHE A 324 9.03 12.01 -0.24
C PHE A 324 8.80 12.55 -1.67
N ASN A 325 9.56 12.02 -2.63
CA ASN A 325 9.59 12.50 -4.01
C ASN A 325 9.06 11.47 -5.03
N SER A 326 8.24 10.54 -4.57
CA SER A 326 7.72 9.43 -5.37
C SER A 326 6.85 9.90 -6.53
N THR A 327 6.05 10.94 -6.33
CA THR A 327 5.23 11.56 -7.37
C THR A 327 6.09 12.08 -8.53
N ASN A 328 7.18 12.80 -8.22
CA ASN A 328 8.07 13.30 -9.28
C ASN A 328 8.83 12.15 -9.95
N MET A 329 9.20 11.12 -9.21
CA MET A 329 9.84 9.94 -9.79
C MET A 329 8.90 9.25 -10.77
N MET A 330 7.63 9.07 -10.41
CA MET A 330 6.64 8.51 -11.32
C MET A 330 6.52 9.31 -12.61
N ILE A 331 6.42 10.64 -12.51
CA ILE A 331 6.37 11.51 -13.69
C ILE A 331 7.62 11.36 -14.57
N LYS A 332 8.82 11.34 -13.98
CA LYS A 332 10.08 11.14 -14.73
C LYS A 332 10.14 9.78 -15.42
N GLN A 333 9.67 8.71 -14.76
CA GLN A 333 9.62 7.40 -15.40
C GLN A 333 8.64 7.35 -16.57
N ILE A 334 7.50 8.03 -16.47
CA ILE A 334 6.54 8.18 -17.57
C ILE A 334 7.21 8.91 -18.74
N GLU A 335 7.86 10.06 -18.50
CA GLU A 335 8.54 10.84 -19.53
C GLU A 335 9.62 10.02 -20.22
N ARG A 336 10.44 9.29 -19.46
CA ARG A 336 11.45 8.40 -20.02
C ARG A 336 10.85 7.36 -20.96
N VAL A 337 9.83 6.66 -20.50
CA VAL A 337 9.18 5.59 -21.29
C VAL A 337 8.54 6.14 -22.57
N LEU A 338 8.03 7.36 -22.54
CA LEU A 338 7.45 8.01 -23.72
C LEU A 338 8.51 8.52 -24.72
N ASN A 339 9.69 8.90 -24.22
CA ASN A 339 10.81 9.37 -25.06
C ASN A 339 11.62 8.20 -25.66
N ASP A 340 11.59 7.03 -25.04
CA ASP A 340 12.27 5.81 -25.52
C ASP A 340 11.48 5.10 -26.67
N LYS A 341 10.34 5.66 -27.11
CA LYS A 341 9.59 5.25 -28.30
C LYS A 341 10.22 5.83 -29.57
#